data_074c595d3b7a5b4b000fe367410c25b1
#
_entry.id   074c595d3b7a5b4b000fe367410c25b1
#
_cell.length_a   1.000
_cell.length_b   1.000
_cell.length_c   1.000
_cell.angle_alpha   90.00
_cell.angle_beta   90.00
_cell.angle_gamma   90.00
#
_symmetry.space_group_name_H-M   'P 1'
#
loop_
_entity.id
_entity.type
_entity.pdbx_description
1 polymer ?
#
loop_
_entity_poly.entity_id
_entity_poly.type
_entity_poly.pdbx_seq_one_letter_code
_entity_poly.pdbx_strand_id
1 'polypeptide(L)' 'MIFEKLVALIAEQFNVDEDGITMETSFVDDLNADSVDLMDLSVALEEEFGIEEMADEDVSAIATVGDVVRFLQSRID' A
#
# COMPACT_ATOMS: atom_id res chain seq x y z
N MET A 1 -6.43 -4.04 12.56
CA MET A 1 -6.63 -4.82 11.33
C MET A 1 -5.80 -4.25 10.20
N ILE A 2 -5.34 -5.10 9.33
CA ILE A 2 -4.43 -4.70 8.25
C ILE A 2 -5.04 -3.63 7.35
N PHE A 3 -6.28 -3.84 6.91
CA PHE A 3 -6.91 -2.92 5.98
C PHE A 3 -7.07 -1.51 6.57
N GLU A 4 -7.56 -1.41 7.79
CA GLU A 4 -7.78 -0.10 8.42
C GLU A 4 -6.47 0.66 8.60
N LYS A 5 -5.43 -0.04 9.04
CA LYS A 5 -4.12 0.56 9.25
C LYS A 5 -3.52 0.99 7.91
N LEU A 6 -3.69 0.16 6.89
CA LEU A 6 -3.21 0.45 5.55
C LEU A 6 -3.93 1.66 4.96
N VAL A 7 -5.25 1.75 5.12
CA VAL A 7 -6.04 2.88 4.62
C VAL A 7 -5.56 4.18 5.25
N ALA A 8 -5.33 4.19 6.55
CA ALA A 8 -4.83 5.38 7.23
C ALA A 8 -3.48 5.81 6.69
N LEU A 9 -2.60 4.84 6.44
CA LEU A 9 -1.26 5.10 5.90
C LEU A 9 -1.33 5.66 4.48
N ILE A 10 -2.17 5.08 3.64
CA ILE A 10 -2.34 5.53 2.26
C ILE A 10 -2.95 6.93 2.22
N ALA A 11 -3.95 7.19 3.05
CA ALA A 11 -4.59 8.50 3.11
C ALA A 11 -3.58 9.58 3.44
N GLU A 12 -2.69 9.31 4.38
CA GLU A 12 -1.63 10.24 4.77
C GLU A 12 -0.59 10.39 3.67
N GLN A 13 -0.17 9.28 3.09
CA GLN A 13 0.90 9.26 2.09
C GLN A 13 0.48 9.99 0.81
N PHE A 14 -0.76 9.81 0.37
CA PHE A 14 -1.26 10.37 -0.87
C PHE A 14 -2.15 11.59 -0.66
N ASN A 15 -2.38 11.98 0.59
CA ASN A 15 -3.20 13.13 0.94
C ASN A 15 -4.62 13.03 0.37
N VAL A 16 -5.25 11.91 0.61
CA VAL A 16 -6.63 11.64 0.18
C VAL A 16 -7.47 11.21 1.37
N ASP A 17 -8.80 11.26 1.23
CA ASP A 17 -9.71 10.85 2.30
C ASP A 17 -9.76 9.34 2.44
N GLU A 18 -9.77 8.86 3.68
CA GLU A 18 -9.86 7.42 3.95
C GLU A 18 -11.15 6.82 3.38
N ASP A 19 -12.24 7.60 3.41
CA ASP A 19 -13.54 7.14 2.93
C ASP A 19 -13.55 6.76 1.44
N GLY A 20 -12.64 7.34 0.68
CA GLY A 20 -12.53 7.05 -0.75
C GLY A 20 -11.65 5.86 -1.09
N ILE A 21 -11.04 5.24 -0.09
CA ILE A 21 -10.11 4.13 -0.31
C ILE A 21 -10.80 2.80 -0.06
N THR A 22 -10.75 1.93 -1.07
CA THR A 22 -11.33 0.58 -0.98
C THR A 22 -10.30 -0.44 -1.44
N MET A 23 -10.63 -1.71 -1.33
CA MET A 23 -9.75 -2.79 -1.83
C MET A 23 -9.51 -2.69 -3.33
N GLU A 24 -10.42 -2.08 -4.05
CA GLU A 24 -10.35 -1.95 -5.50
C GLU A 24 -9.64 -0.67 -5.95
N THR A 25 -9.31 0.23 -5.03
CA THR A 25 -8.63 1.48 -5.36
C THR A 25 -7.29 1.18 -6.04
N SER A 26 -7.10 1.75 -7.24
CA SER A 26 -5.86 1.59 -8.00
C SER A 26 -4.87 2.69 -7.61
N PHE A 27 -3.63 2.32 -7.33
CA PHE A 27 -2.63 3.34 -6.99
C PHE A 27 -2.32 4.26 -8.17
N VAL A 28 -2.25 3.70 -9.37
CA VAL A 28 -1.93 4.49 -10.56
C VAL A 28 -3.14 5.28 -11.06
N ASP A 29 -4.27 4.59 -11.22
CA ASP A 29 -5.45 5.20 -11.84
C ASP A 29 -6.24 6.10 -10.89
N ASP A 30 -6.37 5.67 -9.63
CA ASP A 30 -7.19 6.40 -8.65
C ASP A 30 -6.39 7.37 -7.80
N LEU A 31 -5.17 6.99 -7.42
CA LEU A 31 -4.33 7.80 -6.55
C LEU A 31 -3.22 8.52 -7.33
N ASN A 32 -3.14 8.27 -8.62
CA ASN A 32 -2.17 8.93 -9.49
C ASN A 32 -0.72 8.75 -9.02
N ALA A 33 -0.42 7.57 -8.48
CA ALA A 33 0.90 7.25 -7.97
C ALA A 33 1.88 6.93 -9.10
N ASP A 34 3.11 7.40 -8.94
CA ASP A 34 4.19 6.99 -9.85
C ASP A 34 5.12 6.03 -9.11
N SER A 35 6.22 5.65 -9.75
CA SER A 35 7.14 4.67 -9.15
C SER A 35 7.79 5.18 -7.87
N VAL A 36 8.03 6.49 -7.77
CA VAL A 36 8.61 7.09 -6.56
C VAL A 36 7.61 6.98 -5.42
N ASP A 37 6.34 7.28 -5.69
CA ASP A 37 5.28 7.17 -4.68
C ASP A 37 5.16 5.74 -4.16
N LEU A 38 5.24 4.77 -5.06
CA LEU A 38 5.14 3.36 -4.68
C LEU A 38 6.34 2.91 -3.86
N MET A 39 7.53 3.40 -4.17
CA MET A 39 8.72 3.10 -3.38
C MET A 39 8.63 3.70 -1.99
N ASP A 40 8.14 4.94 -1.88
CA ASP A 40 7.93 5.57 -0.58
C ASP A 40 6.90 4.79 0.23
N LEU A 41 5.84 4.33 -0.43
CA LEU A 41 4.83 3.52 0.23
C LEU A 41 5.41 2.21 0.74
N SER A 42 6.28 1.56 -0.06
CA SER A 42 6.88 0.30 0.37
C SER A 42 7.72 0.46 1.63
N VAL A 43 8.48 1.55 1.73
CA VAL A 43 9.27 1.85 2.93
C VAL A 43 8.35 2.07 4.13
N ALA A 44 7.27 2.83 3.94
CA ALA A 44 6.31 3.08 5.00
C ALA A 44 5.64 1.79 5.48
N LEU A 45 5.34 0.87 4.55
CA LEU A 45 4.75 -0.42 4.90
C LEU A 45 5.72 -1.28 5.71
N GLU A 46 6.98 -1.28 5.33
CA GLU A 46 8.01 -2.03 6.06
C GLU A 46 8.10 -1.57 7.52
N GLU A 47 8.09 -0.27 7.72
CA GLU A 47 8.19 0.31 9.06
C GLU A 47 6.92 0.11 9.87
N GLU A 48 5.77 0.35 9.24
CA GLU A 48 4.47 0.30 9.95
C GLU A 48 4.07 -1.10 10.33
N PHE A 49 4.33 -2.08 9.47
CA PHE A 49 3.94 -3.46 9.70
C PHE A 49 5.08 -4.36 10.16
N GLY A 50 6.29 -3.81 10.23
CA GLY A 50 7.45 -4.56 10.71
C GLY A 50 7.83 -5.74 9.84
N ILE A 51 7.66 -5.61 8.53
CA ILE A 51 7.98 -6.67 7.57
C ILE A 51 9.37 -6.45 6.97
N GLU A 52 9.91 -7.50 6.36
CA GLU A 52 11.19 -7.41 5.67
C GLU A 52 11.07 -6.55 4.42
N GLU A 53 12.21 -6.07 3.93
CA GLU A 53 12.26 -5.22 2.75
C GLU A 53 11.54 -5.87 1.57
N MET A 54 10.68 -5.09 0.91
CA MET A 54 9.98 -5.52 -0.28
C MET A 54 10.92 -5.48 -1.48
N ALA A 55 10.94 -6.57 -2.24
CA ALA A 55 11.72 -6.62 -3.47
C ALA A 55 11.06 -5.76 -4.55
N ASP A 56 11.83 -5.32 -5.54
CA ASP A 56 11.31 -4.54 -6.66
C ASP A 56 10.15 -5.24 -7.35
N GLU A 57 10.23 -6.55 -7.51
CA GLU A 57 9.15 -7.32 -8.15
C GLU A 57 7.89 -7.34 -7.30
N ASP A 58 8.01 -7.28 -5.97
CA ASP A 58 6.85 -7.17 -5.07
C ASP A 58 6.17 -5.83 -5.25
N VAL A 59 6.95 -4.76 -5.33
CA VAL A 59 6.41 -3.41 -5.53
C VAL A 59 5.74 -3.31 -6.90
N SER A 60 6.36 -3.88 -7.92
CA SER A 60 5.83 -3.85 -9.29
C SER A 60 4.53 -4.64 -9.44
N ALA A 61 4.31 -5.63 -8.58
CA ALA A 61 3.11 -6.45 -8.64
C ALA A 61 1.91 -5.78 -7.99
N ILE A 62 2.13 -4.70 -7.25
CA ILE A 62 1.06 -3.97 -6.59
C ILE A 62 0.33 -3.08 -7.58
N ALA A 63 -0.96 -3.32 -7.77
CA ALA A 63 -1.80 -2.47 -8.61
C ALA A 63 -2.91 -1.82 -7.79
N THR A 64 -3.49 -2.55 -6.84
CA THR A 64 -4.60 -2.06 -6.02
C THR A 64 -4.28 -2.19 -4.54
N VAL A 65 -5.12 -1.52 -3.72
CA VAL A 65 -5.03 -1.64 -2.26
C VAL A 65 -5.20 -3.10 -1.84
N GLY A 66 -6.09 -3.84 -2.50
CA GLY A 66 -6.29 -5.26 -2.22
C GLY A 66 -5.03 -6.10 -2.42
N ASP A 67 -4.22 -5.74 -3.43
CA ASP A 67 -2.96 -6.44 -3.67
C ASP A 67 -2.02 -6.26 -2.48
N VAL A 68 -1.97 -5.06 -1.92
CA VAL A 68 -1.13 -4.78 -0.75
C VAL A 68 -1.63 -5.56 0.46
N VAL A 69 -2.95 -5.58 0.66
CA VAL A 69 -3.54 -6.34 1.78
C VAL A 69 -3.15 -7.81 1.69
N ARG A 70 -3.27 -8.41 0.53
CA ARG A 70 -2.91 -9.81 0.31
C ARG A 70 -1.42 -10.05 0.54
N PHE A 71 -0.59 -9.13 0.07
CA PHE A 71 0.85 -9.22 0.29
C PHE A 71 1.18 -9.17 1.78
N LEU A 72 0.60 -8.23 2.50
CA LEU A 72 0.83 -8.07 3.94
C LEU A 72 0.36 -9.31 4.71
N GLN A 73 -0.80 -9.84 4.36
CA GLN A 73 -1.32 -11.05 4.99
C GLN A 73 -0.36 -12.22 4.85
N SER A 74 0.26 -12.35 3.68
CA SER A 74 1.20 -13.44 3.44
C SER A 74 2.51 -13.27 4.22
N ARG A 75 2.85 -12.05 4.58
CA ARG A 75 4.09 -11.77 5.30
C ARG A 75 3.91 -11.76 6.82
N ILE A 76 2.74 -11.36 7.29
CA ILE A 76 2.47 -11.23 8.72
C ILE A 76 1.96 -12.54 9.32
N ASP A 77 1.13 -13.23 8.56
CA ASP A 77 0.61 -14.52 8.99
C ASP A 77 1.64 -15.61 8.75
#